data_569c950cafaa7b63de0b1d3811005cfe
#
_entry.id   569c950cafaa7b63de0b1d3811005cfe
#
_cell.length_a   1.000
_cell.length_b   1.000
_cell.length_c   1.000
_cell.angle_alpha   90.00
_cell.angle_beta   90.00
_cell.angle_gamma   90.00
#
_symmetry.space_group_name_H-M   'P 1'
#
loop_
_entity.id
_entity.type
_entity.pdbx_description
1 polymer ?
#
loop_
_entity_poly.entity_id
_entity_poly.type
_entity_poly.pdbx_seq_one_letter_code
_entity_poly.pdbx_strand_id
1 'polypeptide(L)'
;MMDCTDRHDRFFLRLISKNVMLYSEMVATKSAIHGDREKILGFRNEEQPVALQVGGSDKKELAQVAKLAEEYSYKEINLNLGCPSKKVQKNSFGACLMKEPDLVADCLNEMVNACNLSLIHISEPTRRPKI
;
A
#
# COMPACT_ATOMS: atom_id res chain seq x y z
N MET A 1 8.70 1.68 0.21
CA MET A 1 9.57 1.58 1.41
C MET A 1 9.44 2.89 2.18
N MET A 2 9.10 2.85 3.46
CA MET A 2 8.90 4.07 4.26
C MET A 2 10.16 4.92 4.27
N ASP A 3 9.99 6.23 4.17
CA ASP A 3 11.04 7.26 4.12
C ASP A 3 12.02 7.11 2.94
N CYS A 4 11.64 6.40 1.87
CA CYS A 4 12.49 6.18 0.70
C CYS A 4 11.76 6.43 -0.63
N THR A 5 10.56 5.89 -0.82
CA THR A 5 9.83 5.97 -2.09
C THR A 5 8.82 7.12 -2.10
N ASP A 6 9.27 8.31 -1.75
CA ASP A 6 8.47 9.52 -1.77
C ASP A 6 8.20 10.00 -3.23
N ARG A 7 7.48 11.12 -3.36
CA ARG A 7 7.16 11.71 -4.67
C ARG A 7 8.40 12.11 -5.47
N HIS A 8 9.50 12.46 -4.81
CA HIS A 8 10.74 12.88 -5.47
C HIS A 8 11.49 11.68 -6.03
N ASP A 9 11.59 10.60 -5.25
CA ASP A 9 12.18 9.34 -5.67
C ASP A 9 11.37 8.73 -6.83
N ARG A 10 10.04 8.68 -6.74
CA ARG A 10 9.19 8.17 -7.81
C ARG A 10 9.33 8.99 -9.10
N PHE A 11 9.41 10.31 -8.99
CA PHE A 11 9.66 11.16 -10.16
C PHE A 11 11.02 10.87 -10.80
N PHE A 12 12.07 10.72 -9.99
CA PHE A 12 13.40 10.36 -10.47
C PHE A 12 13.40 8.99 -11.17
N LEU A 13 12.77 7.98 -10.56
CA LEU A 13 12.65 6.64 -11.17
C LEU A 13 11.86 6.68 -12.49
N ARG A 14 10.88 7.54 -12.61
CA ARG A 14 10.11 7.74 -13.85
C ARG A 14 10.94 8.35 -14.96
N LEU A 15 11.92 9.18 -14.67
CA LEU A 15 12.87 9.69 -15.66
C LEU A 15 13.77 8.57 -16.21
N ILE A 16 14.07 7.58 -15.38
CA ILE A 16 14.88 6.42 -15.79
C ILE A 16 14.05 5.43 -16.62
N SER A 17 12.79 5.18 -16.20
CA SER A 17 11.92 4.21 -16.87
C SER A 17 10.47 4.68 -16.94
N LYS A 18 9.94 4.73 -18.16
CA LYS A 18 8.55 5.14 -18.42
C LYS A 18 7.53 4.04 -18.18
N ASN A 19 7.95 2.77 -18.17
CA ASN A 19 7.05 1.61 -18.25
C ASN A 19 6.89 0.83 -16.94
N VAL A 20 7.65 1.15 -15.89
CA VAL A 20 7.56 0.45 -14.60
C VAL A 20 6.39 0.94 -13.77
N MET A 21 5.72 0.02 -13.06
CA MET A 21 4.80 0.39 -11.99
C MET A 21 5.60 0.91 -10.79
N LEU A 22 5.34 2.15 -10.38
CA LEU A 22 5.96 2.72 -9.18
C LEU A 22 5.04 2.52 -7.98
N TYR A 23 5.62 2.29 -6.82
CA TYR A 23 4.88 2.09 -5.58
C TYR A 23 5.05 3.30 -4.66
N SER A 24 3.96 3.70 -4.01
CA SER A 24 4.04 4.67 -2.92
C SER A 24 4.82 4.10 -1.73
N GLU A 25 5.15 4.94 -0.78
CA GLU A 25 5.50 4.46 0.55
C GLU A 25 4.33 3.69 1.16
N MET A 26 4.60 2.84 2.16
CA MET A 26 3.53 2.18 2.89
C MET A 26 2.76 3.19 3.75
N VAL A 27 1.51 3.42 3.39
CA VAL A 27 0.60 4.34 4.08
C VAL A 27 -0.26 3.56 5.08
N ALA A 28 -0.26 3.96 6.35
CA ALA A 28 -1.19 3.39 7.33
C ALA A 28 -2.61 3.89 7.05
N THR A 29 -3.62 3.01 7.19
CA THR A 29 -5.03 3.34 6.92
C THR A 29 -5.50 4.58 7.67
N LYS A 30 -5.19 4.68 8.96
CA LYS A 30 -5.56 5.84 9.79
C LYS A 30 -4.93 7.14 9.29
N SER A 31 -3.70 7.09 8.79
CA SER A 31 -3.04 8.26 8.22
C SER A 31 -3.71 8.73 6.92
N ALA A 32 -4.10 7.80 6.05
CA ALA A 32 -4.82 8.12 4.82
C ALA A 32 -6.21 8.70 5.08
N ILE A 33 -6.91 8.21 6.11
CA ILE A 33 -8.28 8.63 6.42
C ILE A 33 -8.32 9.97 7.14
N HIS A 34 -7.47 10.16 8.14
CA HIS A 34 -7.55 11.29 9.08
C HIS A 34 -6.44 12.33 8.91
N GLY A 35 -5.41 12.02 8.14
CA GLY A 35 -4.29 12.93 7.90
C GLY A 35 -4.53 13.91 6.76
N ASP A 36 -3.49 14.65 6.43
CA ASP A 36 -3.46 15.51 5.23
C ASP A 36 -3.37 14.62 3.99
N ARG A 37 -4.52 14.38 3.36
CA ARG A 37 -4.66 13.47 2.22
C ARG A 37 -3.80 13.89 1.04
N GLU A 38 -3.75 15.19 0.74
CA GLU A 38 -2.96 15.69 -0.39
C GLU A 38 -1.46 15.43 -0.19
N LYS A 39 -1.00 15.60 1.04
CA LYS A 39 0.40 15.30 1.38
C LYS A 39 0.70 13.80 1.36
N ILE A 40 -0.25 12.96 1.79
CA ILE A 40 -0.05 11.51 1.99
C ILE A 40 -0.33 10.72 0.71
N LEU A 41 -1.40 11.07 -0.01
CA LEU A 41 -1.87 10.33 -1.19
C LEU A 41 -1.59 11.08 -2.50
N GLY A 42 -1.31 12.39 -2.45
CA GLY A 42 -1.08 13.19 -3.64
C GLY A 42 0.21 12.79 -4.35
N PHE A 43 0.16 12.75 -5.68
CA PHE A 43 1.30 12.57 -6.57
C PHE A 43 1.07 13.31 -7.89
N ARG A 44 2.13 13.48 -8.69
CA ARG A 44 2.05 14.17 -9.97
C ARG A 44 1.68 13.19 -11.08
N ASN A 45 0.97 13.67 -12.10
CA ASN A 45 0.61 12.86 -13.27
C ASN A 45 1.83 12.24 -13.97
N GLU A 46 2.96 12.91 -13.93
CA GLU A 46 4.22 12.41 -14.49
C GLU A 46 4.75 11.16 -13.80
N GLU A 47 4.34 10.90 -12.55
CA GLU A 47 4.74 9.69 -11.81
C GLU A 47 3.97 8.44 -12.27
N GLN A 48 2.84 8.60 -12.98
CA GLN A 48 2.01 7.48 -13.44
C GLN A 48 2.77 6.48 -14.34
N PRO A 49 2.47 5.15 -14.24
CA PRO A 49 1.51 4.52 -13.35
C PRO A 49 2.05 4.31 -11.93
N VAL A 50 1.21 4.60 -10.92
CA VAL A 50 1.56 4.47 -9.50
C VAL A 50 0.57 3.53 -8.80
N ALA A 51 1.10 2.65 -7.94
CA ALA A 51 0.37 1.80 -7.01
C ALA A 51 0.41 2.39 -5.61
N LEU A 52 -0.73 2.40 -4.90
CA LEU A 52 -0.79 2.77 -3.49
C LEU A 52 -0.50 1.54 -2.62
N GLN A 53 0.54 1.58 -1.80
CA GLN A 53 0.78 0.55 -0.80
C GLN A 53 0.20 0.96 0.54
N VAL A 54 -0.64 0.09 1.13
CA VAL A 54 -1.33 0.34 2.40
C VAL A 54 -0.98 -0.69 3.46
N GLY A 55 -0.99 -0.25 4.71
CA GLY A 55 -0.87 -1.11 5.89
C GLY A 55 -2.03 -0.87 6.85
N GLY A 56 -2.73 -1.93 7.18
CA GLY A 56 -3.88 -1.91 8.10
C GLY A 56 -4.42 -3.32 8.30
N SER A 57 -5.29 -3.48 9.30
CA SER A 57 -5.96 -4.75 9.63
C SER A 57 -7.47 -4.59 9.85
N ASP A 58 -7.97 -3.37 9.82
CA ASP A 58 -9.41 -3.10 9.87
C ASP A 58 -9.99 -3.07 8.46
N LYS A 59 -10.91 -3.99 8.18
CA LYS A 59 -11.51 -4.16 6.86
C LYS A 59 -12.29 -2.93 6.38
N LYS A 60 -12.96 -2.20 7.29
CA LYS A 60 -13.71 -0.98 6.94
C LYS A 60 -12.78 0.17 6.60
N GLU A 61 -11.70 0.35 7.37
CA GLU A 61 -10.67 1.34 7.06
C GLU A 61 -10.01 1.04 5.72
N LEU A 62 -9.68 -0.22 5.46
CA LEU A 62 -9.08 -0.65 4.19
C LEU A 62 -10.01 -0.41 2.99
N ALA A 63 -11.30 -0.73 3.12
CA ALA A 63 -12.31 -0.42 2.10
C ALA A 63 -12.41 1.09 1.84
N GLN A 64 -12.36 1.91 2.88
CA GLN A 64 -12.37 3.36 2.73
C GLN A 64 -11.12 3.88 2.01
N VAL A 65 -9.95 3.35 2.35
CA VAL A 65 -8.70 3.73 1.68
C VAL A 65 -8.67 3.26 0.23
N ALA A 66 -9.29 2.11 -0.08
CA ALA A 66 -9.43 1.63 -1.45
C ALA A 66 -10.23 2.62 -2.33
N LYS A 67 -11.33 3.19 -1.80
CA LYS A 67 -12.06 4.27 -2.49
C LYS A 67 -11.21 5.52 -2.69
N LEU A 68 -10.48 5.94 -1.67
CA LEU A 68 -9.57 7.09 -1.77
C LEU A 68 -8.49 6.85 -2.84
N ALA A 69 -7.95 5.63 -2.93
CA ALA A 69 -6.97 5.28 -3.97
C ALA A 69 -7.55 5.47 -5.38
N GLU A 70 -8.82 5.09 -5.59
CA GLU A 70 -9.52 5.29 -6.87
C GLU A 70 -9.74 6.79 -7.14
N GLU A 71 -10.19 7.55 -6.14
CA GLU A 71 -10.39 9.02 -6.25
C GLU A 71 -9.09 9.76 -6.62
N TYR A 72 -7.95 9.33 -6.07
CA TYR A 72 -6.63 9.87 -6.39
C TYR A 72 -6.01 9.29 -7.68
N SER A 73 -6.75 8.47 -8.43
CA SER A 73 -6.33 7.91 -9.72
C SER A 73 -5.10 6.98 -9.65
N TYR A 74 -4.90 6.32 -8.53
CA TYR A 74 -3.94 5.21 -8.48
C TYR A 74 -4.34 4.10 -9.46
N LYS A 75 -3.37 3.39 -10.03
CA LYS A 75 -3.62 2.28 -10.96
C LYS A 75 -3.84 0.96 -10.26
N GLU A 76 -3.33 0.85 -9.06
CA GLU A 76 -3.34 -0.37 -8.27
C GLU A 76 -3.35 -0.02 -6.78
N ILE A 77 -3.96 -0.86 -5.96
CA ILE A 77 -3.82 -0.82 -4.51
C ILE A 77 -3.14 -2.09 -4.01
N ASN A 78 -2.22 -1.94 -3.09
CA ASN A 78 -1.39 -3.02 -2.57
C ASN A 78 -1.51 -3.11 -1.06
N LEU A 79 -1.95 -4.27 -0.53
CA LEU A 79 -1.95 -4.54 0.91
C LEU A 79 -0.62 -5.14 1.34
N ASN A 80 0.08 -4.46 2.24
CA ASN A 80 1.35 -4.95 2.78
C ASN A 80 1.14 -6.03 3.83
N LEU A 81 1.59 -7.24 3.54
CA LEU A 81 1.58 -8.40 4.44
C LEU A 81 3.00 -8.85 4.84
N GLY A 82 4.03 -8.10 4.47
CA GLY A 82 5.42 -8.55 4.61
C GLY A 82 6.27 -7.75 5.60
N CYS A 83 5.89 -6.53 5.95
CA CYS A 83 6.75 -5.65 6.76
C CYS A 83 6.94 -6.20 8.19
N PRO A 84 8.19 -6.58 8.60
CA PRO A 84 8.46 -7.15 9.92
C PRO A 84 8.79 -6.07 10.98
N SER A 85 8.63 -4.79 10.66
CA SER A 85 8.97 -3.69 11.57
C SER A 85 8.22 -3.78 12.90
N LYS A 86 8.90 -3.57 14.01
CA LYS A 86 8.29 -3.54 15.35
C LYS A 86 7.17 -2.51 15.46
N LYS A 87 7.30 -1.36 14.80
CA LYS A 87 6.29 -0.30 14.73
C LYS A 87 5.02 -0.78 14.02
N VAL A 88 5.18 -1.53 12.95
CA VAL A 88 4.10 -2.11 12.14
C VAL A 88 3.41 -3.23 12.91
N GLN A 89 4.17 -4.15 13.51
CA GLN A 89 3.64 -5.24 14.34
C GLN A 89 2.86 -4.73 15.56
N LYS A 90 3.33 -3.66 16.20
CA LYS A 90 2.63 -3.03 17.34
C LYS A 90 1.25 -2.50 16.96
N ASN A 91 1.03 -2.19 15.69
CA ASN A 91 -0.25 -1.74 15.15
C ASN A 91 -1.03 -2.88 14.44
N SER A 92 -0.65 -4.13 14.64
CA SER A 92 -1.33 -5.34 14.16
C SER A 92 -1.51 -5.41 12.64
N PHE A 93 -0.53 -4.96 11.84
CA PHE A 93 -0.53 -5.12 10.39
C PHE A 93 0.85 -5.52 9.86
N GLY A 94 1.01 -5.68 8.53
CA GLY A 94 2.23 -6.20 7.92
C GLY A 94 2.41 -7.70 8.14
N ALA A 95 3.63 -8.14 8.45
CA ALA A 95 3.97 -9.57 8.55
C ALA A 95 3.16 -10.36 9.58
N CYS A 96 2.63 -9.73 10.63
CA CYS A 96 1.81 -10.42 11.63
C CYS A 96 0.48 -10.92 11.05
N LEU A 97 -0.06 -10.27 10.01
CA LEU A 97 -1.30 -10.70 9.34
C LEU A 97 -1.16 -12.04 8.63
N MET A 98 0.04 -12.49 8.31
CA MET A 98 0.24 -13.84 7.74
C MET A 98 -0.21 -14.97 8.67
N LYS A 99 -0.39 -14.68 9.96
CA LYS A 99 -0.90 -15.65 10.95
C LYS A 99 -2.43 -15.71 10.99
N GLU A 100 -3.09 -14.77 10.32
CA GLU A 100 -4.55 -14.61 10.34
C GLU A 100 -5.11 -14.56 8.90
N PRO A 101 -5.01 -15.68 8.14
CA PRO A 101 -5.38 -15.71 6.73
C PRO A 101 -6.86 -15.38 6.49
N ASP A 102 -7.75 -15.75 7.39
CA ASP A 102 -9.18 -15.45 7.28
C ASP A 102 -9.44 -13.95 7.39
N LEU A 103 -8.76 -13.27 8.32
CA LEU A 103 -8.83 -11.81 8.43
C LEU A 103 -8.28 -11.12 7.17
N VAL A 104 -7.19 -11.63 6.61
CA VAL A 104 -6.63 -11.12 5.35
C VAL A 104 -7.63 -11.28 4.22
N ALA A 105 -8.26 -12.46 4.10
CA ALA A 105 -9.28 -12.71 3.07
C ALA A 105 -10.46 -11.74 3.21
N ASP A 106 -10.96 -11.50 4.42
CA ASP A 106 -12.01 -10.53 4.70
C ASP A 106 -11.60 -9.11 4.29
N CYS A 107 -10.40 -8.69 4.65
CA CYS A 107 -9.85 -7.39 4.28
C CYS A 107 -9.77 -7.21 2.75
N LEU A 108 -9.25 -8.20 2.04
CA LEU A 108 -9.12 -8.19 0.59
C LEU A 108 -10.50 -8.14 -0.08
N ASN A 109 -11.48 -8.93 0.41
CA ASN A 109 -12.84 -8.92 -0.11
C ASN A 109 -13.50 -7.54 0.04
N GLU A 110 -13.38 -6.90 1.18
CA GLU A 110 -13.92 -5.56 1.40
C GLU A 110 -13.25 -4.51 0.50
N MET A 111 -11.94 -4.61 0.28
CA MET A 111 -11.22 -3.72 -0.63
C MET A 111 -11.67 -3.90 -2.09
N VAL A 112 -11.80 -5.16 -2.57
CA VAL A 112 -12.28 -5.46 -3.94
C VAL A 112 -13.69 -4.95 -4.15
N ASN A 113 -14.58 -5.11 -3.17
CA ASN A 113 -15.96 -4.63 -3.27
C ASN A 113 -16.06 -3.09 -3.19
N ALA A 114 -15.04 -2.43 -2.69
CA ALA A 114 -15.05 -0.99 -2.45
C ALA A 114 -14.58 -0.15 -3.65
N CYS A 115 -13.78 -0.71 -4.55
CA CYS A 115 -13.19 0.01 -5.70
C CYS A 115 -13.00 -0.91 -6.90
N ASN A 116 -12.77 -0.31 -8.09
CA ASN A 116 -12.51 -1.04 -9.33
C ASN A 116 -11.01 -1.16 -9.66
N LEU A 117 -10.14 -0.87 -8.70
CA LEU A 117 -8.70 -0.96 -8.90
C LEU A 117 -8.21 -2.41 -8.89
N SER A 118 -7.11 -2.67 -9.59
CA SER A 118 -6.37 -3.92 -9.41
C SER A 118 -5.87 -4.01 -7.97
N LEU A 119 -6.19 -5.11 -7.30
CA LEU A 119 -5.76 -5.37 -5.94
C LEU A 119 -4.67 -6.43 -5.94
N ILE A 120 -3.52 -6.07 -5.38
CA ILE A 120 -2.40 -6.99 -5.16
C ILE A 120 -2.06 -7.00 -3.68
N HIS A 121 -1.74 -8.17 -3.14
CA HIS A 121 -1.13 -8.31 -1.82
C HIS A 121 0.33 -8.73 -2.01
N ILE A 122 1.23 -8.08 -1.28
CA ILE A 122 2.64 -8.44 -1.28
C ILE A 122 2.99 -8.97 0.10
N SER A 123 3.33 -10.25 0.16
CA SER A 123 4.13 -10.82 1.22
C SER A 123 5.60 -10.69 0.83
N GLU A 124 6.46 -10.30 1.77
CA GLU A 124 7.88 -10.23 1.51
C GLU A 124 8.40 -11.58 1.04
N PRO A 125 9.20 -11.66 -0.05
CA PRO A 125 9.81 -12.91 -0.44
C PRO A 125 10.63 -13.43 0.73
N THR A 126 10.41 -14.69 1.07
CA THR A 126 11.14 -15.37 2.14
C THR A 126 12.64 -15.14 1.92
N ARG A 127 13.30 -14.45 2.84
CA ARG A 127 14.76 -14.39 2.84
C ARG A 127 15.26 -15.83 2.87
N ARG A 128 15.96 -16.25 1.81
CA ARG A 128 16.66 -17.53 1.85
C ARG A 128 17.51 -17.51 3.11
N PRO A 129 17.42 -18.54 3.98
CA PRO A 129 18.34 -18.64 5.09
C PRO A 129 19.74 -18.57 4.51
N LYS A 130 20.59 -17.74 5.07
CA LYS A 130 22.01 -17.76 4.74
C LYS A 130 22.51 -19.15 5.17
N ILE A 131 22.88 -19.97 4.19
CA ILE A 131 23.63 -21.20 4.39
C ILE A 131 25.01 -20.81 4.87
#